data_cfcfcc03ddeb97a76a93f1ac483d0192
#
_entry.id   cfcfcc03ddeb97a76a93f1ac483d0192
#
_cell.length_a   1.000
_cell.length_b   1.000
_cell.length_c   1.000
_cell.angle_alpha   90.00
_cell.angle_beta   90.00
_cell.angle_gamma   90.00
#
_symmetry.space_group_name_H-M   'P 1'
#
loop_
_entity.id
_entity.type
_entity.pdbx_description
1 polymer ?
#
loop_
_entity_poly.entity_id
_entity_poly.type
_entity_poly.pdbx_seq_one_letter_code
_entity_poly.pdbx_strand_id
1 'polypeptide(L)'
;MKERLEAIKKAALEKIEQADAMDSLNDIRVSVLGKKGELTQVLKGMKDVAKEERPIVGQMVNDTRAVIEEALEKEMTLLKKKVREEKMKREVIDVTLSGKTHEKGHRHPNQIALEDLERVFIGMGYEVVEGPEVEYDKYNFEMLNIPANHPAKDEQDTFYINKDIVLRTQTSPVQARIMETGQMPIRMIAPGRVFRSDEVDATHSPSFHQVEGLVVDKGITFADLKGTLEQFAKEFFGPDTKVKFRPHHFPFTEPSAEVDVTCFKCGGKGCRMCKGSGWIEILGCGMVHPHVLEMCGIDPEVYSGFAFGIGLERVALLKYEIDDMRLLYENDKRFLSQF
;
A
#
# COMPACT_ATOMS: atom_id res chain seq x y z
N MET A 1 8.87 -83.29 18.93
CA MET A 1 9.11 -81.87 18.93
C MET A 1 9.07 -81.21 17.56
N LYS A 2 9.61 -81.84 16.53
CA LYS A 2 9.58 -81.33 15.13
C LYS A 2 8.17 -81.02 14.64
N GLU A 3 7.22 -81.92 14.78
CA GLU A 3 5.82 -81.77 14.36
C GLU A 3 5.16 -80.62 15.07
N ARG A 4 5.49 -80.37 16.33
CA ARG A 4 4.96 -79.24 17.10
C ARG A 4 5.48 -77.84 16.60
N LEU A 5 6.77 -77.79 16.21
CA LEU A 5 7.39 -76.61 15.62
C LEU A 5 6.78 -76.32 14.24
N GLU A 6 6.60 -77.32 13.41
CA GLU A 6 5.92 -77.16 12.11
C GLU A 6 4.46 -76.66 12.25
N ALA A 7 3.72 -77.21 13.23
CA ALA A 7 2.38 -76.82 13.51
C ALA A 7 2.30 -75.31 13.99
N ILE A 8 3.23 -74.89 14.87
CA ILE A 8 3.30 -73.51 15.35
C ILE A 8 3.68 -72.57 14.18
N LYS A 9 4.67 -72.98 13.33
CA LYS A 9 5.04 -72.22 12.16
C LYS A 9 3.87 -71.98 11.21
N LYS A 10 3.16 -73.06 10.86
CA LYS A 10 2.01 -73.03 9.95
C LYS A 10 0.89 -72.17 10.50
N ALA A 11 0.51 -72.36 11.76
CA ALA A 11 -0.53 -71.58 12.41
C ALA A 11 -0.18 -70.10 12.54
N ALA A 12 1.10 -69.80 12.81
CA ALA A 12 1.56 -68.42 12.87
C ALA A 12 1.52 -67.72 11.50
N LEU A 13 1.96 -68.37 10.44
CA LEU A 13 1.95 -67.82 9.07
C LEU A 13 0.50 -67.59 8.57
N GLU A 14 -0.40 -68.53 8.83
CA GLU A 14 -1.84 -68.39 8.50
C GLU A 14 -2.48 -67.20 9.23
N LYS A 15 -2.18 -67.01 10.52
CA LYS A 15 -2.66 -65.84 11.29
C LYS A 15 -2.06 -64.51 10.80
N ILE A 16 -0.78 -64.51 10.39
CA ILE A 16 -0.11 -63.31 9.86
C ILE A 16 -0.75 -62.91 8.52
N GLU A 17 -1.03 -63.87 7.65
CA GLU A 17 -1.64 -63.64 6.34
C GLU A 17 -3.09 -63.13 6.45
N GLN A 18 -3.82 -63.50 7.50
CA GLN A 18 -5.21 -63.11 7.76
C GLN A 18 -5.30 -61.80 8.57
N ALA A 19 -4.18 -61.28 9.03
CA ALA A 19 -4.20 -60.07 9.86
C ALA A 19 -4.45 -58.81 9.01
N ASP A 20 -5.50 -58.08 9.35
CA ASP A 20 -5.94 -56.82 8.67
C ASP A 20 -5.57 -55.53 9.42
N ALA A 21 -5.02 -55.66 10.64
CA ALA A 21 -4.64 -54.54 11.47
C ALA A 21 -3.23 -54.69 12.10
N MET A 22 -2.59 -53.57 12.33
CA MET A 22 -1.26 -53.52 12.96
C MET A 22 -1.25 -54.09 14.38
N ASP A 23 -2.33 -53.86 15.14
CA ASP A 23 -2.48 -54.40 16.50
C ASP A 23 -2.59 -55.93 16.48
N SER A 24 -3.31 -56.49 15.51
CA SER A 24 -3.42 -57.94 15.32
C SER A 24 -2.04 -58.59 15.03
N LEU A 25 -1.19 -57.95 14.20
CA LEU A 25 0.18 -58.43 13.94
C LEU A 25 1.08 -58.34 15.19
N ASN A 26 0.91 -57.29 16.00
CA ASN A 26 1.63 -57.16 17.27
C ASN A 26 1.20 -58.24 18.28
N ASP A 27 -0.10 -58.54 18.37
CA ASP A 27 -0.60 -59.61 19.21
C ASP A 27 -0.08 -60.97 18.80
N ILE A 28 -0.04 -61.27 17.50
CA ILE A 28 0.57 -62.48 16.96
C ILE A 28 2.05 -62.54 17.33
N ARG A 29 2.80 -61.42 17.16
CA ARG A 29 4.19 -61.34 17.54
C ARG A 29 4.42 -61.64 19.02
N VAL A 30 3.60 -61.12 19.91
CA VAL A 30 3.67 -61.34 21.35
C VAL A 30 3.31 -62.77 21.71
N SER A 31 2.25 -63.34 21.10
CA SER A 31 1.76 -64.67 21.41
C SER A 31 2.72 -65.79 20.93
N VAL A 32 3.46 -65.58 19.82
CA VAL A 32 4.37 -66.56 19.25
C VAL A 32 5.81 -66.33 19.73
N LEU A 33 6.33 -65.10 19.64
CA LEU A 33 7.72 -64.74 19.88
C LEU A 33 8.01 -64.11 21.24
N GLY A 34 6.99 -63.73 21.97
CA GLY A 34 7.12 -63.09 23.26
C GLY A 34 7.74 -63.96 24.36
N LYS A 35 8.07 -63.36 25.52
CA LYS A 35 8.69 -64.09 26.67
C LYS A 35 7.89 -65.27 27.18
N LYS A 36 6.60 -65.30 26.96
CA LYS A 36 5.66 -66.38 27.30
C LYS A 36 5.07 -67.02 26.03
N GLY A 37 5.58 -66.70 24.85
CA GLY A 37 5.08 -67.12 23.55
C GLY A 37 5.35 -68.62 23.29
N GLU A 38 4.61 -69.14 22.32
CA GLU A 38 4.63 -70.58 21.98
C GLU A 38 6.02 -71.10 21.66
N LEU A 39 6.84 -70.38 20.87
CA LEU A 39 8.23 -70.73 20.56
C LEU A 39 9.13 -70.72 21.81
N THR A 40 8.90 -69.74 22.71
CA THR A 40 9.67 -69.65 23.95
C THR A 40 9.34 -70.81 24.91
N GLN A 41 8.07 -71.29 24.89
CA GLN A 41 7.69 -72.47 25.65
C GLN A 41 8.33 -73.74 25.12
N VAL A 42 8.46 -73.90 23.78
CA VAL A 42 9.18 -75.00 23.19
C VAL A 42 10.65 -75.04 23.58
N LEU A 43 11.29 -73.85 23.61
CA LEU A 43 12.69 -73.72 24.09
C LEU A 43 12.82 -74.06 25.56
N LYS A 44 11.88 -73.74 26.43
CA LYS A 44 11.90 -74.13 27.84
C LYS A 44 11.77 -75.69 28.02
N GLY A 45 10.99 -76.33 27.16
CA GLY A 45 10.83 -77.78 27.13
C GLY A 45 12.06 -78.60 26.60
N MET A 46 13.07 -77.87 26.09
CA MET A 46 14.29 -78.49 25.64
C MET A 46 15.08 -79.20 26.78
N LYS A 47 14.73 -78.87 28.03
CA LYS A 47 15.38 -79.59 29.17
C LYS A 47 15.12 -81.11 29.18
N ASP A 48 14.02 -81.55 28.58
CA ASP A 48 13.58 -82.93 28.55
C ASP A 48 14.02 -83.71 27.33
N VAL A 49 14.86 -83.07 26.45
CA VAL A 49 15.45 -83.69 25.22
C VAL A 49 16.86 -84.16 25.48
N ALA A 50 17.25 -85.33 24.84
CA ALA A 50 18.59 -85.86 24.92
C ALA A 50 19.67 -84.85 24.53
N LYS A 51 20.81 -84.83 25.24
CA LYS A 51 21.86 -83.81 25.07
C LYS A 51 22.38 -83.70 23.63
N GLU A 52 22.38 -84.77 22.88
CA GLU A 52 22.88 -84.83 21.50
C GLU A 52 21.91 -84.18 20.49
N GLU A 53 20.59 -84.14 20.77
CA GLU A 53 19.55 -83.56 19.89
C GLU A 53 19.30 -82.09 20.17
N ARG A 54 19.74 -81.54 21.31
CA ARG A 54 19.48 -80.11 21.72
C ARG A 54 19.99 -79.10 20.70
N PRO A 55 21.22 -79.26 20.10
CA PRO A 55 21.67 -78.29 19.10
C PRO A 55 20.78 -78.25 17.85
N ILE A 56 20.31 -79.42 17.41
CA ILE A 56 19.49 -79.57 16.21
C ILE A 56 18.11 -78.92 16.44
N VAL A 57 17.48 -79.14 17.60
CA VAL A 57 16.23 -78.59 17.95
C VAL A 57 16.36 -77.06 18.15
N GLY A 58 17.46 -76.62 18.77
CA GLY A 58 17.77 -75.18 18.92
C GLY A 58 17.87 -74.46 17.57
N GLN A 59 18.55 -75.04 16.61
CA GLN A 59 18.66 -74.52 15.24
C GLN A 59 17.28 -74.45 14.58
N MET A 60 16.49 -75.53 14.65
CA MET A 60 15.13 -75.55 14.09
C MET A 60 14.19 -74.45 14.69
N VAL A 61 14.30 -74.19 15.99
CA VAL A 61 13.56 -73.13 16.63
C VAL A 61 13.98 -71.72 16.11
N ASN A 62 15.32 -71.55 15.95
CA ASN A 62 15.85 -70.27 15.42
C ASN A 62 15.43 -70.09 13.95
N ASP A 63 15.48 -71.10 13.13
CA ASP A 63 15.06 -71.08 11.71
C ASP A 63 13.54 -70.77 11.62
N THR A 64 12.73 -71.40 12.48
CA THR A 64 11.31 -71.17 12.56
C THR A 64 11.01 -69.69 13.00
N ARG A 65 11.78 -69.21 13.96
CA ARG A 65 11.69 -67.82 14.44
C ARG A 65 12.00 -66.82 13.33
N ALA A 66 13.09 -67.01 12.61
CA ALA A 66 13.51 -66.15 11.52
C ALA A 66 12.44 -66.08 10.42
N VAL A 67 11.84 -67.21 10.04
CA VAL A 67 10.75 -67.23 9.04
C VAL A 67 9.51 -66.47 9.51
N ILE A 68 9.13 -66.60 10.79
CA ILE A 68 7.97 -65.87 11.34
C ILE A 68 8.26 -64.37 11.48
N GLU A 69 9.48 -64.01 11.92
CA GLU A 69 9.89 -62.59 12.01
C GLU A 69 9.89 -61.91 10.63
N GLU A 70 10.43 -62.62 9.59
CA GLU A 70 10.42 -62.13 8.21
C GLU A 70 8.98 -61.93 7.67
N ALA A 71 8.11 -62.92 7.91
CA ALA A 71 6.69 -62.82 7.50
C ALA A 71 5.96 -61.66 8.19
N LEU A 72 6.20 -61.48 9.50
CA LEU A 72 5.62 -60.33 10.26
C LEU A 72 6.11 -59.01 9.71
N GLU A 73 7.41 -58.85 9.47
CA GLU A 73 7.99 -57.59 8.97
C GLU A 73 7.45 -57.24 7.58
N LYS A 74 7.34 -58.25 6.71
CA LYS A 74 6.75 -58.08 5.37
C LYS A 74 5.29 -57.60 5.45
N GLU A 75 4.46 -58.26 6.26
CA GLU A 75 3.03 -57.92 6.36
C GLU A 75 2.83 -56.58 7.07
N MET A 76 3.61 -56.25 8.11
CA MET A 76 3.63 -54.95 8.76
C MET A 76 3.98 -53.82 7.77
N THR A 77 4.93 -54.08 6.86
CA THR A 77 5.32 -53.10 5.84
C THR A 77 4.21 -52.87 4.82
N LEU A 78 3.54 -53.96 4.38
CA LEU A 78 2.39 -53.88 3.47
C LEU A 78 1.20 -53.14 4.08
N LEU A 79 0.87 -53.43 5.34
CA LEU A 79 -0.20 -52.75 6.03
C LEU A 79 0.11 -51.26 6.26
N LYS A 80 1.34 -50.92 6.65
CA LYS A 80 1.76 -49.50 6.76
C LYS A 80 1.61 -48.77 5.43
N LYS A 81 1.97 -49.40 4.32
CA LYS A 81 1.83 -48.84 2.98
C LYS A 81 0.33 -48.62 2.64
N LYS A 82 -0.53 -49.60 2.88
CA LYS A 82 -1.98 -49.49 2.66
C LYS A 82 -2.60 -48.37 3.48
N VAL A 83 -2.31 -48.31 4.78
CA VAL A 83 -2.81 -47.22 5.66
C VAL A 83 -2.34 -45.86 5.19
N ARG A 84 -1.08 -45.74 4.76
CA ARG A 84 -0.55 -44.50 4.20
C ARG A 84 -1.26 -44.11 2.90
N GLU A 85 -1.49 -45.03 1.99
CA GLU A 85 -2.18 -44.79 0.72
C GLU A 85 -3.64 -44.38 0.95
N GLU A 86 -4.34 -45.04 1.89
CA GLU A 86 -5.72 -44.62 2.26
C GLU A 86 -5.77 -43.25 2.89
N LYS A 87 -4.81 -42.94 3.77
CA LYS A 87 -4.68 -41.59 4.35
C LYS A 87 -4.45 -40.54 3.26
N MET A 88 -3.53 -40.81 2.33
CA MET A 88 -3.27 -39.92 1.21
C MET A 88 -4.50 -39.71 0.31
N LYS A 89 -5.32 -40.75 0.10
CA LYS A 89 -6.59 -40.63 -0.65
C LYS A 89 -7.62 -39.77 0.06
N ARG A 90 -7.67 -39.81 1.40
CA ARG A 90 -8.59 -38.97 2.21
C ARG A 90 -8.12 -37.53 2.32
N GLU A 91 -6.82 -37.30 2.27
CA GLU A 91 -6.18 -35.99 2.37
C GLU A 91 -5.94 -35.33 1.01
N VAL A 92 -6.70 -35.70 -0.03
CA VAL A 92 -6.62 -35.04 -1.35
C VAL A 92 -7.05 -33.59 -1.22
N ILE A 93 -6.13 -32.69 -1.50
CA ILE A 93 -6.38 -31.25 -1.60
C ILE A 93 -6.60 -30.93 -3.07
N ASP A 94 -7.67 -30.24 -3.37
CA ASP A 94 -7.91 -29.69 -4.70
C ASP A 94 -6.93 -28.53 -4.96
N VAL A 95 -5.86 -28.80 -5.67
CA VAL A 95 -4.82 -27.82 -6.02
C VAL A 95 -5.27 -26.83 -7.11
N THR A 96 -6.46 -27.05 -7.70
CA THR A 96 -7.02 -26.12 -8.69
C THR A 96 -7.77 -24.98 -8.03
N LEU A 97 -8.12 -25.10 -6.75
CA LEU A 97 -8.68 -23.99 -6.00
C LEU A 97 -7.63 -22.90 -5.86
N SER A 98 -8.00 -21.68 -6.27
CA SER A 98 -7.14 -20.51 -6.08
C SER A 98 -6.88 -20.29 -4.59
N GLY A 99 -5.62 -20.10 -4.22
CA GLY A 99 -5.24 -19.71 -2.86
C GLY A 99 -5.86 -18.35 -2.48
N LYS A 100 -5.88 -18.04 -1.19
CA LYS A 100 -6.23 -16.68 -0.74
C LYS A 100 -5.19 -15.72 -1.31
N THR A 101 -5.62 -14.90 -2.27
CA THR A 101 -4.81 -13.77 -2.74
C THR A 101 -4.87 -12.69 -1.67
N HIS A 102 -3.71 -12.22 -1.22
CA HIS A 102 -3.67 -11.00 -0.42
C HIS A 102 -4.02 -9.83 -1.34
N GLU A 103 -5.01 -9.04 -0.93
CA GLU A 103 -5.32 -7.80 -1.62
C GLU A 103 -4.09 -6.88 -1.53
N LYS A 104 -3.64 -6.39 -2.67
CA LYS A 104 -2.57 -5.38 -2.70
C LYS A 104 -3.16 -4.06 -2.24
N GLY A 105 -2.39 -3.31 -1.44
CA GLY A 105 -2.75 -1.94 -1.11
C GLY A 105 -2.68 -1.05 -2.35
N HIS A 106 -3.52 -0.02 -2.35
CA HIS A 106 -3.57 0.99 -3.41
C HIS A 106 -3.19 2.35 -2.82
N ARG A 107 -2.58 3.21 -3.64
CA ARG A 107 -2.30 4.59 -3.23
C ARG A 107 -3.56 5.43 -3.39
N HIS A 108 -3.75 6.36 -2.48
CA HIS A 108 -4.86 7.31 -2.57
C HIS A 108 -4.72 8.19 -3.83
N PRO A 109 -5.79 8.50 -4.60
CA PRO A 109 -5.70 9.32 -5.81
C PRO A 109 -5.09 10.70 -5.58
N ASN A 110 -5.34 11.36 -4.43
CA ASN A 110 -4.64 12.59 -4.07
C ASN A 110 -3.14 12.40 -3.96
N GLN A 111 -2.68 11.29 -3.37
CA GLN A 111 -1.25 11.02 -3.24
C GLN A 111 -0.60 10.80 -4.61
N ILE A 112 -1.28 10.08 -5.51
CA ILE A 112 -0.78 9.89 -6.88
C ILE A 112 -0.72 11.23 -7.63
N ALA A 113 -1.75 12.07 -7.50
CA ALA A 113 -1.77 13.39 -8.13
C ALA A 113 -0.69 14.32 -7.56
N LEU A 114 -0.42 14.27 -6.25
CA LEU A 114 0.63 15.03 -5.60
C LEU A 114 2.02 14.62 -6.11
N GLU A 115 2.31 13.32 -6.12
CA GLU A 115 3.59 12.80 -6.63
C GLU A 115 3.82 13.16 -8.10
N ASP A 116 2.76 13.22 -8.90
CA ASP A 116 2.85 13.65 -10.30
C ASP A 116 3.14 15.15 -10.42
N LEU A 117 2.50 15.99 -9.58
CA LEU A 117 2.79 17.43 -9.50
C LEU A 117 4.23 17.68 -9.05
N GLU A 118 4.65 17.06 -7.97
CA GLU A 118 6.01 17.18 -7.44
C GLU A 118 7.05 16.76 -8.49
N ARG A 119 6.82 15.66 -9.18
CA ARG A 119 7.73 15.17 -10.24
C ARG A 119 7.92 16.19 -11.35
N VAL A 120 6.84 16.84 -11.78
CA VAL A 120 6.90 17.86 -12.83
C VAL A 120 7.71 19.07 -12.33
N PHE A 121 7.41 19.61 -11.16
CA PHE A 121 8.08 20.79 -10.64
C PHE A 121 9.55 20.52 -10.25
N ILE A 122 9.85 19.35 -9.66
CA ILE A 122 11.24 18.94 -9.40
C ILE A 122 12.01 18.84 -10.72
N GLY A 123 11.40 18.28 -11.77
CA GLY A 123 11.97 18.24 -13.12
C GLY A 123 12.27 19.64 -13.71
N MET A 124 11.51 20.66 -13.28
CA MET A 124 11.72 22.07 -13.63
C MET A 124 12.68 22.81 -12.69
N GLY A 125 13.30 22.11 -11.73
CA GLY A 125 14.29 22.65 -10.78
C GLY A 125 13.68 23.33 -9.55
N TYR A 126 12.46 22.95 -9.15
CA TYR A 126 11.85 23.40 -7.89
C TYR A 126 12.23 22.48 -6.73
N GLU A 127 12.40 23.07 -5.56
CA GLU A 127 12.54 22.34 -4.29
C GLU A 127 11.16 22.17 -3.64
N VAL A 128 10.94 21.03 -2.96
CA VAL A 128 9.73 20.79 -2.18
C VAL A 128 10.00 21.24 -0.75
N VAL A 129 9.17 22.15 -0.24
CA VAL A 129 9.31 22.72 1.09
C VAL A 129 8.02 22.55 1.87
N GLU A 130 8.11 22.10 3.11
CA GLU A 130 6.98 21.92 4.02
C GLU A 130 6.94 23.03 5.07
N GLY A 131 5.75 23.26 5.64
CA GLY A 131 5.55 24.20 6.74
C GLY A 131 4.42 23.75 7.68
N PRO A 132 4.25 24.43 8.83
CA PRO A 132 3.29 24.05 9.85
C PRO A 132 1.85 24.23 9.38
N GLU A 133 0.95 23.31 9.76
CA GLU A 133 -0.50 23.43 9.52
C GLU A 133 -1.17 24.42 10.51
N VAL A 134 -0.66 24.47 11.73
CA VAL A 134 -1.04 25.45 12.76
C VAL A 134 -0.12 26.64 12.62
N GLU A 135 -0.64 27.77 12.22
CA GLU A 135 0.17 28.90 11.78
C GLU A 135 -0.18 30.19 12.53
N TYR A 136 0.76 31.10 12.59
CA TYR A 136 0.48 32.44 13.08
C TYR A 136 -0.32 33.26 12.07
N ASP A 137 -1.30 34.06 12.55
CA ASP A 137 -2.08 35.01 11.76
C ASP A 137 -1.17 35.91 10.93
N LYS A 138 -0.02 36.31 11.49
CA LYS A 138 1.01 37.12 10.81
C LYS A 138 1.44 36.49 9.47
N TYR A 139 1.75 35.19 9.45
CA TYR A 139 2.20 34.52 8.21
C TYR A 139 1.05 34.19 7.27
N ASN A 140 -0.13 33.86 7.84
CA ASN A 140 -1.28 33.46 7.04
C ASN A 140 -1.97 34.66 6.34
N PHE A 141 -1.79 35.85 6.89
CA PHE A 141 -2.47 37.05 6.40
C PHE A 141 -1.57 38.27 6.28
N GLU A 142 -1.00 38.79 7.37
CA GLU A 142 -0.32 40.08 7.41
C GLU A 142 0.85 40.10 6.40
N MET A 143 1.76 39.13 6.43
CA MET A 143 2.89 39.04 5.51
C MET A 143 2.52 38.71 4.06
N LEU A 144 1.25 38.45 3.81
CA LEU A 144 0.67 38.27 2.48
C LEU A 144 -0.16 39.49 2.04
N ASN A 145 0.16 40.64 2.57
CA ASN A 145 -0.53 41.91 2.25
C ASN A 145 -2.04 41.90 2.59
N ILE A 146 -2.44 41.13 3.62
CA ILE A 146 -3.81 41.04 4.13
C ILE A 146 -3.81 41.53 5.59
N PRO A 147 -3.87 42.85 5.85
CA PRO A 147 -3.90 43.39 7.21
C PRO A 147 -5.19 43.05 7.94
N ALA A 148 -5.22 43.24 9.27
CA ALA A 148 -6.30 42.82 10.15
C ALA A 148 -7.71 43.30 9.70
N ASN A 149 -7.78 44.49 9.08
CA ASN A 149 -9.05 45.11 8.64
C ASN A 149 -9.28 44.96 7.13
N HIS A 150 -8.56 44.05 6.44
CA HIS A 150 -8.71 43.84 5.00
C HIS A 150 -9.99 43.05 4.70
N PRO A 151 -10.83 43.47 3.75
CA PRO A 151 -12.07 42.75 3.42
C PRO A 151 -11.84 41.27 2.99
N ALA A 152 -10.75 41.00 2.32
CA ALA A 152 -10.42 39.64 1.91
C ALA A 152 -10.18 38.67 3.09
N LYS A 153 -9.87 39.17 4.29
CA LYS A 153 -9.72 38.36 5.50
C LYS A 153 -11.10 37.90 6.03
N ASP A 154 -12.11 38.77 5.92
CA ASP A 154 -13.48 38.45 6.35
C ASP A 154 -14.16 37.44 5.42
N GLU A 155 -13.76 37.39 4.17
CA GLU A 155 -14.26 36.42 3.16
C GLU A 155 -13.67 35.01 3.29
N GLN A 156 -12.61 34.88 4.08
CA GLN A 156 -11.98 33.58 4.32
C GLN A 156 -12.52 33.00 5.62
N ASP A 157 -13.41 32.04 5.52
CA ASP A 157 -13.90 31.27 6.65
C ASP A 157 -12.76 30.50 7.30
N THR A 158 -12.11 31.08 8.30
CA THR A 158 -10.88 30.62 8.92
C THR A 158 -11.14 29.98 10.27
N PHE A 159 -10.52 28.83 10.53
CA PHE A 159 -10.50 28.23 11.85
C PHE A 159 -9.44 28.90 12.74
N TYR A 160 -9.86 29.74 13.67
CA TYR A 160 -9.02 30.38 14.68
C TYR A 160 -8.89 29.49 15.91
N ILE A 161 -7.65 29.22 16.35
CA ILE A 161 -7.35 28.57 17.64
C ILE A 161 -7.40 29.67 18.74
N ASN A 162 -6.82 30.80 18.43
CA ASN A 162 -6.93 32.04 19.23
C ASN A 162 -6.72 33.24 18.28
N LYS A 163 -6.65 34.44 18.83
CA LYS A 163 -6.54 35.69 18.03
C LYS A 163 -5.28 35.77 17.14
N ASP A 164 -4.23 35.02 17.48
CA ASP A 164 -2.93 35.10 16.81
C ASP A 164 -2.54 33.78 16.10
N ILE A 165 -3.34 32.70 16.25
CA ILE A 165 -3.05 31.39 15.73
C ILE A 165 -4.27 30.82 15.01
N VAL A 166 -4.03 30.34 13.80
CA VAL A 166 -5.05 29.78 12.89
C VAL A 166 -4.66 28.39 12.40
N LEU A 167 -5.60 27.64 11.90
CA LEU A 167 -5.32 26.58 10.94
C LEU A 167 -5.12 27.27 9.58
N ARG A 168 -3.97 27.05 8.92
CA ARG A 168 -3.64 27.77 7.68
C ARG A 168 -4.69 27.56 6.60
N THR A 169 -5.11 28.64 5.96
CA THR A 169 -6.12 28.64 4.89
C THR A 169 -5.53 28.40 3.50
N GLN A 170 -4.21 28.46 3.40
CA GLN A 170 -3.39 28.32 2.19
C GLN A 170 -1.99 27.88 2.57
N THR A 171 -1.18 27.44 1.61
CA THR A 171 0.24 27.09 1.87
C THR A 171 1.18 28.29 1.67
N SER A 172 0.67 29.46 1.31
CA SER A 172 1.44 30.72 1.16
C SER A 172 2.25 31.13 2.41
N PRO A 173 1.85 30.82 3.67
CA PRO A 173 2.72 31.05 4.83
C PRO A 173 4.12 30.45 4.69
N VAL A 174 4.24 29.29 4.00
CA VAL A 174 5.56 28.67 3.73
C VAL A 174 6.40 29.57 2.83
N GLN A 175 5.78 30.23 1.84
CA GLN A 175 6.47 31.20 0.96
C GLN A 175 7.06 32.35 1.78
N ALA A 176 6.26 32.96 2.68
CA ALA A 176 6.71 34.04 3.54
C ALA A 176 7.88 33.61 4.44
N ARG A 177 7.80 32.42 5.04
CA ARG A 177 8.87 31.86 5.87
C ARG A 177 10.18 31.64 5.10
N ILE A 178 10.11 31.15 3.87
CA ILE A 178 11.30 30.96 3.02
C ILE A 178 11.88 32.30 2.58
N MET A 179 11.03 33.26 2.22
CA MET A 179 11.48 34.63 1.87
C MET A 179 12.20 35.31 3.04
N GLU A 180 11.72 35.16 4.29
CA GLU A 180 12.39 35.69 5.48
C GLU A 180 13.83 35.13 5.70
N THR A 181 14.16 33.96 5.13
CA THR A 181 15.55 33.42 5.22
C THR A 181 16.56 34.28 4.47
N GLY A 182 16.11 35.09 3.51
CA GLY A 182 16.97 35.92 2.65
C GLY A 182 17.86 35.13 1.68
N GLN A 183 17.69 33.83 1.56
CA GLN A 183 18.47 33.00 0.64
C GLN A 183 17.90 33.09 -0.78
N MET A 184 18.69 33.61 -1.70
CA MET A 184 18.31 33.78 -3.11
C MET A 184 19.25 32.98 -4.04
N PRO A 185 18.77 32.50 -5.18
CA PRO A 185 17.39 32.55 -5.67
C PRO A 185 16.43 31.59 -4.95
N ILE A 186 15.13 31.90 -4.91
CA ILE A 186 14.09 30.99 -4.43
C ILE A 186 13.39 30.37 -5.64
N ARG A 187 13.25 29.05 -5.62
CA ARG A 187 12.43 28.29 -6.57
C ARG A 187 11.89 27.06 -5.85
N MET A 188 10.65 27.16 -5.35
CA MET A 188 10.08 26.12 -4.51
C MET A 188 8.62 25.86 -4.82
N ILE A 189 8.17 24.66 -4.43
CA ILE A 189 6.75 24.33 -4.23
C ILE A 189 6.50 23.98 -2.78
N ALA A 190 5.34 24.37 -2.25
CA ALA A 190 4.88 24.05 -0.91
C ALA A 190 3.58 23.24 -0.97
N PRO A 191 3.65 21.91 -1.00
CA PRO A 191 2.49 21.06 -0.85
C PRO A 191 2.03 21.04 0.61
N GLY A 192 0.73 20.93 0.84
CA GLY A 192 0.24 20.75 2.20
C GLY A 192 -1.25 20.86 2.35
N ARG A 193 -1.70 20.36 3.50
CA ARG A 193 -3.10 20.45 3.92
C ARG A 193 -3.41 21.89 4.35
N VAL A 194 -4.61 22.30 3.98
CA VAL A 194 -5.17 23.63 4.33
C VAL A 194 -6.60 23.48 4.84
N PHE A 195 -7.09 24.51 5.53
CA PHE A 195 -8.35 24.42 6.25
C PHE A 195 -9.19 25.68 5.99
N ARG A 196 -10.47 25.49 5.68
CA ARG A 196 -11.45 26.57 5.55
C ARG A 196 -12.76 26.12 6.17
N SER A 197 -13.51 27.03 6.76
CA SER A 197 -14.77 26.69 7.42
C SER A 197 -15.94 26.55 6.42
N ASP A 198 -15.63 25.90 5.27
CA ASP A 198 -16.62 25.66 4.22
C ASP A 198 -17.56 24.51 4.60
N GLU A 199 -18.79 24.55 4.13
CA GLU A 199 -19.70 23.42 4.18
C GLU A 199 -19.26 22.33 3.21
N VAL A 200 -19.47 21.06 3.62
CA VAL A 200 -19.10 19.90 2.79
C VAL A 200 -20.08 19.71 1.66
N ASP A 201 -19.61 19.83 0.42
CA ASP A 201 -20.38 19.51 -0.78
C ASP A 201 -19.56 18.70 -1.80
N ALA A 202 -20.02 18.58 -3.04
CA ALA A 202 -19.34 17.87 -4.11
C ALA A 202 -18.02 18.53 -4.56
N THR A 203 -17.78 19.79 -4.16
CA THR A 203 -16.65 20.63 -4.62
C THR A 203 -15.86 21.27 -3.49
N HIS A 204 -16.38 21.26 -2.26
CA HIS A 204 -15.78 21.88 -1.08
C HIS A 204 -15.62 20.87 0.06
N SER A 205 -14.55 21.04 0.82
CA SER A 205 -14.26 20.32 2.06
C SER A 205 -13.56 21.24 3.04
N PRO A 206 -13.85 21.18 4.33
CA PRO A 206 -13.19 22.01 5.34
C PRO A 206 -11.70 21.70 5.48
N SER A 207 -11.26 20.57 4.99
CA SER A 207 -9.85 20.18 4.90
C SER A 207 -9.56 19.67 3.49
N PHE A 208 -8.62 20.31 2.82
CA PHE A 208 -8.19 19.95 1.48
C PHE A 208 -6.69 20.21 1.32
N HIS A 209 -6.13 20.01 0.13
CA HIS A 209 -4.70 20.18 -0.09
C HIS A 209 -4.45 21.22 -1.18
N GLN A 210 -3.40 22.02 -0.98
CA GLN A 210 -2.85 22.91 -2.00
C GLN A 210 -1.39 22.58 -2.29
N VAL A 211 -0.98 22.89 -3.50
CA VAL A 211 0.43 22.98 -3.90
C VAL A 211 0.66 24.38 -4.42
N GLU A 212 1.40 25.17 -3.67
CA GLU A 212 1.75 26.52 -4.10
C GLU A 212 3.21 26.61 -4.51
N GLY A 213 3.49 27.36 -5.55
CA GLY A 213 4.84 27.60 -6.04
C GLY A 213 5.26 29.05 -5.91
N LEU A 214 6.55 29.25 -5.64
CA LEU A 214 7.20 30.54 -5.55
C LEU A 214 8.51 30.54 -6.31
N VAL A 215 8.73 31.58 -7.11
CA VAL A 215 10.03 31.92 -7.69
C VAL A 215 10.35 33.36 -7.35
N VAL A 216 11.53 33.61 -6.75
CA VAL A 216 12.06 34.96 -6.52
C VAL A 216 13.53 34.98 -6.95
N ASP A 217 13.83 35.88 -7.87
CA ASP A 217 15.20 36.14 -8.37
C ASP A 217 15.28 37.53 -9.00
N LYS A 218 16.45 37.89 -9.50
CA LYS A 218 16.61 39.15 -10.23
C LYS A 218 15.98 39.07 -11.61
N GLY A 219 15.17 40.09 -11.91
CA GLY A 219 14.61 40.28 -13.26
C GLY A 219 13.53 39.24 -13.66
N ILE A 220 12.87 38.61 -12.71
CA ILE A 220 11.72 37.71 -12.97
C ILE A 220 10.56 38.54 -13.50
N THR A 221 9.90 38.03 -14.55
CA THR A 221 8.83 38.71 -15.27
C THR A 221 7.55 37.87 -15.34
N PHE A 222 6.44 38.51 -15.71
CA PHE A 222 5.20 37.80 -16.00
C PHE A 222 5.32 36.81 -17.17
N ALA A 223 6.28 37.05 -18.09
CA ALA A 223 6.57 36.11 -19.17
C ALA A 223 7.19 34.79 -18.63
N ASP A 224 8.02 34.87 -17.59
CA ASP A 224 8.60 33.69 -16.93
C ASP A 224 7.51 32.89 -16.22
N LEU A 225 6.59 33.55 -15.50
CA LEU A 225 5.40 32.92 -14.93
C LEU A 225 4.59 32.20 -16.00
N LYS A 226 4.30 32.86 -17.11
CA LYS A 226 3.54 32.31 -18.21
C LYS A 226 4.23 31.08 -18.81
N GLY A 227 5.53 31.18 -19.11
CA GLY A 227 6.33 30.06 -19.64
C GLY A 227 6.35 28.86 -18.69
N THR A 228 6.54 29.11 -17.38
CA THR A 228 6.49 28.08 -16.35
C THR A 228 5.16 27.31 -16.31
N LEU A 229 4.04 28.05 -16.30
CA LEU A 229 2.71 27.44 -16.24
C LEU A 229 2.28 26.77 -17.54
N GLU A 230 2.75 27.28 -18.70
CA GLU A 230 2.57 26.58 -19.99
C GLU A 230 3.34 25.25 -20.04
N GLN A 231 4.57 25.24 -19.54
CA GLN A 231 5.37 24.01 -19.45
C GLN A 231 4.72 23.02 -18.48
N PHE A 232 4.35 23.46 -17.28
CA PHE A 232 3.62 22.65 -16.31
C PHE A 232 2.37 22.01 -16.94
N ALA A 233 1.54 22.83 -17.61
CA ALA A 233 0.29 22.34 -18.21
C ALA A 233 0.52 21.26 -19.27
N LYS A 234 1.55 21.40 -20.10
CA LYS A 234 1.92 20.41 -21.12
C LYS A 234 2.45 19.12 -20.52
N GLU A 235 3.32 19.22 -19.51
CA GLU A 235 3.89 18.04 -18.84
C GLU A 235 2.83 17.25 -18.05
N PHE A 236 1.89 17.96 -17.41
CA PHE A 236 0.91 17.34 -16.54
C PHE A 236 -0.35 16.84 -17.26
N PHE A 237 -0.89 17.63 -18.20
CA PHE A 237 -2.14 17.33 -18.91
C PHE A 237 -1.93 16.86 -20.36
N GLY A 238 -0.71 16.92 -20.84
CA GLY A 238 -0.35 16.47 -22.18
C GLY A 238 0.09 17.60 -23.12
N PRO A 239 0.89 17.27 -24.19
CA PRO A 239 1.63 18.23 -25.01
C PRO A 239 0.73 19.20 -25.80
N ASP A 240 -0.49 18.83 -26.08
CA ASP A 240 -1.45 19.66 -26.84
C ASP A 240 -2.23 20.65 -25.96
N THR A 241 -1.98 20.67 -24.65
CA THR A 241 -2.67 21.53 -23.69
C THR A 241 -2.31 22.98 -23.92
N LYS A 242 -3.31 23.82 -24.12
CA LYS A 242 -3.19 25.28 -24.23
C LYS A 242 -3.59 25.92 -22.92
N VAL A 243 -2.96 27.04 -22.62
CA VAL A 243 -3.18 27.83 -21.41
C VAL A 243 -3.77 29.18 -21.77
N LYS A 244 -4.73 29.64 -20.96
CA LYS A 244 -5.34 30.95 -21.07
C LYS A 244 -5.29 31.63 -19.69
N PHE A 245 -4.75 32.86 -19.66
CA PHE A 245 -4.72 33.69 -18.47
C PHE A 245 -5.91 34.65 -18.48
N ARG A 246 -6.62 34.68 -17.37
CA ARG A 246 -7.71 35.66 -17.14
C ARG A 246 -7.28 36.60 -16.01
N PRO A 247 -7.36 37.94 -16.19
CA PRO A 247 -7.06 38.89 -15.10
C PRO A 247 -7.92 38.58 -13.88
N HIS A 248 -7.29 38.62 -12.71
CA HIS A 248 -7.91 38.42 -11.42
C HIS A 248 -7.25 39.33 -10.38
N HIS A 249 -7.73 39.34 -9.15
CA HIS A 249 -7.11 40.11 -8.06
C HIS A 249 -6.85 39.17 -6.86
N PHE A 250 -5.59 39.19 -6.39
CA PHE A 250 -5.20 38.63 -5.10
C PHE A 250 -4.38 39.65 -4.34
N PRO A 251 -4.58 39.81 -2.99
CA PRO A 251 -3.85 40.82 -2.22
C PRO A 251 -2.32 40.69 -2.27
N PHE A 252 -1.84 39.50 -2.38
CA PHE A 252 -0.40 39.13 -2.33
C PHE A 252 0.29 39.08 -3.69
N THR A 253 -0.43 39.32 -4.80
CA THR A 253 0.13 39.35 -6.17
C THR A 253 -0.43 40.54 -6.98
N GLU A 254 0.44 41.16 -7.82
CA GLU A 254 0.07 42.19 -8.77
C GLU A 254 1.09 42.26 -9.92
N PRO A 255 0.67 42.05 -11.19
CA PRO A 255 -0.66 41.63 -11.64
C PRO A 255 -0.98 40.18 -11.25
N SER A 256 -2.28 39.92 -11.07
CA SER A 256 -2.78 38.57 -10.76
C SER A 256 -3.59 38.01 -11.92
N ALA A 257 -3.67 36.70 -12.03
CA ALA A 257 -4.46 36.00 -13.03
C ALA A 257 -4.95 34.64 -12.52
N GLU A 258 -6.05 34.19 -13.05
CA GLU A 258 -6.47 32.80 -13.03
C GLU A 258 -6.05 32.12 -14.32
N VAL A 259 -5.75 30.84 -14.23
CA VAL A 259 -5.28 30.05 -15.37
C VAL A 259 -6.26 28.94 -15.71
N ASP A 260 -6.75 29.00 -16.95
CA ASP A 260 -7.53 27.95 -17.56
C ASP A 260 -6.67 27.13 -18.52
N VAL A 261 -6.88 25.81 -18.55
CA VAL A 261 -6.33 24.93 -19.57
C VAL A 261 -7.40 24.44 -20.53
N THR A 262 -7.03 24.09 -21.76
CA THR A 262 -7.96 23.41 -22.66
C THR A 262 -8.49 22.15 -22.00
N CYS A 263 -9.78 21.91 -22.09
CA CYS A 263 -10.40 20.71 -21.56
C CYS A 263 -9.79 19.48 -22.25
N PHE A 264 -9.03 18.71 -21.50
CA PHE A 264 -8.34 17.53 -21.98
C PHE A 264 -9.30 16.41 -22.42
N LYS A 265 -10.52 16.35 -21.85
CA LYS A 265 -11.55 15.38 -22.26
C LYS A 265 -12.13 15.64 -23.65
N CYS A 266 -12.39 16.89 -24.01
CA CYS A 266 -13.00 17.25 -25.29
C CYS A 266 -12.08 17.98 -26.26
N GLY A 267 -10.82 18.21 -25.90
CA GLY A 267 -9.84 18.94 -26.73
C GLY A 267 -10.29 20.37 -27.06
N GLY A 268 -11.01 21.04 -26.15
CA GLY A 268 -11.51 22.41 -26.33
C GLY A 268 -12.84 22.54 -27.06
N LYS A 269 -13.49 21.43 -27.47
CA LYS A 269 -14.76 21.46 -28.22
C LYS A 269 -15.99 21.77 -27.37
N GLY A 270 -15.90 21.69 -26.09
CA GLY A 270 -17.00 21.81 -25.15
C GLY A 270 -17.61 20.44 -24.78
N CYS A 271 -17.75 20.15 -23.49
CA CYS A 271 -18.40 18.95 -22.97
C CYS A 271 -19.00 19.23 -21.58
N ARG A 272 -19.63 18.20 -20.97
CA ARG A 272 -20.22 18.32 -19.62
C ARG A 272 -19.20 18.75 -18.57
N MET A 273 -17.96 18.19 -18.58
CA MET A 273 -16.90 18.53 -17.64
C MET A 273 -16.53 20.01 -17.67
N CYS A 274 -16.34 20.59 -18.86
CA CYS A 274 -16.03 22.01 -19.01
C CYS A 274 -17.29 22.90 -19.16
N LYS A 275 -18.48 22.38 -18.88
CA LYS A 275 -19.75 23.07 -18.98
C LYS A 275 -19.94 23.79 -20.34
N GLY A 276 -19.46 23.15 -21.43
CA GLY A 276 -19.56 23.67 -22.80
C GLY A 276 -18.51 24.72 -23.19
N SER A 277 -17.69 25.22 -22.24
CA SER A 277 -16.73 26.31 -22.51
C SER A 277 -15.48 25.87 -23.30
N GLY A 278 -15.12 24.58 -23.24
CA GLY A 278 -13.87 24.07 -23.77
C GLY A 278 -12.65 24.35 -22.89
N TRP A 279 -12.81 25.05 -21.76
CA TRP A 279 -11.75 25.46 -20.84
C TRP A 279 -12.05 25.04 -19.40
N ILE A 280 -11.02 24.78 -18.63
CA ILE A 280 -11.12 24.37 -17.23
C ILE A 280 -10.14 25.21 -16.43
N GLU A 281 -10.63 25.93 -15.43
CA GLU A 281 -9.82 26.66 -14.45
C GLU A 281 -9.11 25.67 -13.54
N ILE A 282 -7.80 25.86 -13.34
CA ILE A 282 -6.96 24.96 -12.55
C ILE A 282 -6.22 25.64 -11.41
N LEU A 283 -5.84 26.93 -11.54
CA LEU A 283 -5.03 27.62 -10.56
C LEU A 283 -5.14 29.15 -10.62
N GLY A 284 -4.81 29.80 -9.50
CA GLY A 284 -4.52 31.23 -9.43
C GLY A 284 -3.03 31.50 -9.44
N CYS A 285 -2.60 32.65 -9.99
CA CYS A 285 -1.19 33.03 -10.05
C CYS A 285 -1.01 34.56 -10.15
N GLY A 286 0.22 35.01 -10.01
CA GLY A 286 0.57 36.41 -10.24
C GLY A 286 2.02 36.74 -9.91
N MET A 287 2.43 37.96 -10.21
CA MET A 287 3.71 38.47 -9.73
C MET A 287 3.61 38.78 -8.24
N VAL A 288 4.61 38.42 -7.46
CA VAL A 288 4.62 38.71 -6.02
C VAL A 288 4.52 40.22 -5.81
N HIS A 289 3.57 40.64 -4.96
CA HIS A 289 3.36 42.05 -4.67
C HIS A 289 4.64 42.65 -4.04
N PRO A 290 5.13 43.81 -4.48
CA PRO A 290 6.35 44.43 -3.92
C PRO A 290 6.33 44.55 -2.38
N HIS A 291 5.19 44.93 -1.80
CA HIS A 291 5.04 45.02 -0.36
C HIS A 291 5.21 43.68 0.38
N VAL A 292 4.88 42.53 -0.25
CA VAL A 292 5.14 41.21 0.32
C VAL A 292 6.65 40.94 0.38
N LEU A 293 7.40 41.32 -0.66
CA LEU A 293 8.87 41.21 -0.66
C LEU A 293 9.47 42.09 0.45
N GLU A 294 9.03 43.35 0.57
CA GLU A 294 9.48 44.28 1.61
C GLU A 294 9.23 43.75 3.02
N MET A 295 8.03 43.21 3.28
CA MET A 295 7.70 42.62 4.59
C MET A 295 8.55 41.41 4.93
N CYS A 296 9.04 40.69 3.92
CA CYS A 296 9.97 39.58 4.08
C CYS A 296 11.44 40.01 4.09
N GLY A 297 11.74 41.33 4.05
CA GLY A 297 13.11 41.86 4.06
C GLY A 297 13.84 41.77 2.72
N ILE A 298 13.12 41.59 1.62
CA ILE A 298 13.66 41.51 0.26
C ILE A 298 13.45 42.84 -0.45
N ASP A 299 14.50 43.38 -1.07
CA ASP A 299 14.43 44.62 -1.81
C ASP A 299 13.71 44.44 -3.16
N PRO A 300 12.51 45.03 -3.37
CA PRO A 300 11.74 44.88 -4.60
C PRO A 300 12.31 45.61 -5.80
N GLU A 301 13.27 46.53 -5.60
CA GLU A 301 14.00 47.20 -6.69
C GLU A 301 15.07 46.26 -7.30
N VAL A 302 15.52 45.25 -6.54
CA VAL A 302 16.54 44.28 -6.95
C VAL A 302 15.94 42.95 -7.37
N TYR A 303 14.92 42.50 -6.64
CA TYR A 303 14.29 41.20 -6.82
C TYR A 303 12.84 41.31 -7.22
N SER A 304 12.42 40.42 -8.07
CA SER A 304 11.03 40.22 -8.43
C SER A 304 10.69 38.74 -8.37
N GLY A 305 9.42 38.40 -8.35
CA GLY A 305 9.02 37.00 -8.28
C GLY A 305 7.60 36.78 -8.77
N PHE A 306 7.26 35.51 -8.91
CA PHE A 306 5.89 35.09 -9.15
C PHE A 306 5.50 33.94 -8.22
N ALA A 307 4.19 33.83 -7.96
CA ALA A 307 3.59 32.75 -7.22
C ALA A 307 2.38 32.17 -7.95
N PHE A 308 2.06 30.92 -7.64
CA PHE A 308 0.86 30.24 -8.13
C PHE A 308 0.36 29.23 -7.08
N GLY A 309 -0.96 28.95 -7.11
CA GLY A 309 -1.56 28.01 -6.16
C GLY A 309 -2.55 27.06 -6.84
N ILE A 310 -2.32 25.76 -6.68
CA ILE A 310 -3.07 24.66 -7.27
C ILE A 310 -3.82 23.91 -6.15
N GLY A 311 -5.14 23.75 -6.30
CA GLY A 311 -5.92 22.84 -5.45
C GLY A 311 -5.69 21.38 -5.87
N LEU A 312 -5.11 20.57 -5.00
CA LEU A 312 -4.74 19.17 -5.33
C LEU A 312 -5.96 18.32 -5.68
N GLU A 313 -7.03 18.42 -4.87
CA GLU A 313 -8.28 17.69 -5.12
C GLU A 313 -8.89 18.09 -6.47
N ARG A 314 -8.85 19.40 -6.81
CA ARG A 314 -9.34 19.89 -8.09
C ARG A 314 -8.65 19.19 -9.26
N VAL A 315 -7.34 19.06 -9.18
CA VAL A 315 -6.54 18.39 -10.20
C VAL A 315 -6.83 16.88 -10.21
N ALA A 316 -6.92 16.24 -9.04
CA ALA A 316 -7.25 14.82 -8.93
C ALA A 316 -8.64 14.51 -9.50
N LEU A 317 -9.66 15.28 -9.12
CA LEU A 317 -11.02 15.14 -9.64
C LEU A 317 -11.05 15.23 -11.17
N LEU A 318 -10.34 16.20 -11.73
CA LEU A 318 -10.26 16.41 -13.16
C LEU A 318 -9.51 15.29 -13.88
N LYS A 319 -8.35 14.89 -13.36
CA LYS A 319 -7.48 13.88 -13.96
C LYS A 319 -8.11 12.49 -13.99
N TYR A 320 -8.81 12.14 -12.92
CA TYR A 320 -9.42 10.83 -12.76
C TYR A 320 -10.92 10.80 -13.04
N GLU A 321 -11.49 11.91 -13.55
CA GLU A 321 -12.93 12.04 -13.84
C GLU A 321 -13.82 11.71 -12.63
N ILE A 322 -13.42 12.14 -11.44
CA ILE A 322 -14.18 11.96 -10.21
C ILE A 322 -15.19 13.10 -10.11
N ASP A 323 -16.46 12.79 -10.01
CA ASP A 323 -17.55 13.77 -10.06
C ASP A 323 -17.83 14.42 -8.68
N ASP A 324 -17.36 13.85 -7.59
CA ASP A 324 -17.69 14.26 -6.22
C ASP A 324 -16.46 14.18 -5.31
N MET A 325 -16.08 15.33 -4.71
CA MET A 325 -14.91 15.44 -3.82
C MET A 325 -15.05 14.56 -2.56
N ARG A 326 -16.26 14.32 -2.08
CA ARG A 326 -16.51 13.52 -0.87
C ARG A 326 -15.97 12.10 -0.99
N LEU A 327 -15.96 11.53 -2.20
CA LEU A 327 -15.39 10.21 -2.49
C LEU A 327 -13.91 10.10 -2.11
N LEU A 328 -13.16 11.20 -2.14
CA LEU A 328 -11.76 11.25 -1.72
C LEU A 328 -11.59 11.11 -0.20
N TYR A 329 -12.63 11.36 0.59
CA TYR A 329 -12.56 11.41 2.04
C TYR A 329 -13.42 10.36 2.75
N GLU A 330 -14.34 9.68 2.04
CA GLU A 330 -15.23 8.67 2.61
C GLU A 330 -14.53 7.34 2.91
N ASN A 331 -13.30 7.16 2.43
CA ASN A 331 -12.51 5.94 2.61
C ASN A 331 -13.21 4.65 2.13
N ASP A 332 -14.03 4.75 1.06
CA ASP A 332 -14.69 3.59 0.47
C ASP A 332 -13.66 2.74 -0.30
N LYS A 333 -13.45 1.51 0.17
CA LYS A 333 -12.49 0.58 -0.41
C LYS A 333 -12.78 0.27 -1.89
N ARG A 334 -14.06 0.25 -2.31
CA ARG A 334 -14.48 0.01 -3.69
C ARG A 334 -14.06 1.16 -4.61
N PHE A 335 -14.10 2.37 -4.09
CA PHE A 335 -13.61 3.56 -4.78
C PHE A 335 -12.08 3.55 -4.86
N LEU A 336 -11.40 3.39 -3.74
CA LEU A 336 -9.94 3.44 -3.66
C LEU A 336 -9.25 2.32 -4.46
N SER A 337 -9.90 1.17 -4.62
CA SER A 337 -9.34 0.05 -5.41
C SER A 337 -9.34 0.26 -6.92
N GLN A 338 -9.85 1.39 -7.41
CA GLN A 338 -9.87 1.73 -8.84
C GLN A 338 -8.58 2.46 -9.28
N PHE A 339 -7.69 2.80 -8.34
CA PHE A 339 -6.48 3.59 -8.58
C PHE A 339 -5.18 2.83 -8.32
#